data_6af346df0332d3e2036881c4882f078d
#
_entry.id   6af346df0332d3e2036881c4882f078d
#
_cell.length_a   1.000
_cell.length_b   1.000
_cell.length_c   1.000
_cell.angle_alpha   90.00
_cell.angle_beta   90.00
_cell.angle_gamma   90.00
#
_symmetry.space_group_name_H-M   'P 1'
#
loop_
_entity.id
_entity.type
_entity.pdbx_description
1 polymer ?
#
loop_
_entity_poly.entity_id
_entity_poly.type
_entity_poly.pdbx_seq_one_letter_code
_entity_poly.pdbx_strand_id
1 'polypeptide(L)'
;MKTLQTILSLGVIAAFLLAGCAPAGQSPEPTQPEEPTQPSTEAQDLIGEVAYNPNPQVDLDQIKALADAHNTFALDLYQQLAGEGKNIFYSPYSIYMALLMTYAGAAGDTASQMESTLHLPYSQEEVHAVMNALDQQLKANSMVDDKPAFTLNIVNQLWGQAGYAFLPEFLNTLSQNYNAGLKTVDFAADPEAARELINLWVEAQTNEKIRDLIPEGALNELTRLVITNAVYFKAAWLSQFDPANTENGSFTLLDGTKVEVPMMHQSGTFRAYVSQDVQAVELPYEGGAYSMVALMPAEGSLEEFEQSLTEESLQGILDQLERASVTLSMPKFKFEAAFTLNHALEAMGMPDAFNFRRADFSRMDGTTDLYITSALHKAYVDVNEEGTEAAAATAVIIGLESGVGQSYTITLDHPFLFLIRDNATGTLLFVGRMADPR
;
A
#
# COMPACT_ATOMS: atom_id res chain seq x y z
N MET A 1 -4.22 64.02 2.90
CA MET A 1 -4.28 64.84 4.12
C MET A 1 -3.72 64.04 5.27
N LYS A 2 -2.57 64.55 5.81
CA LYS A 2 -2.04 64.45 7.19
C LYS A 2 -1.61 63.04 7.66
N THR A 3 -0.49 62.77 8.25
CA THR A 3 0.78 63.50 8.51
C THR A 3 1.84 62.51 9.01
N LEU A 4 3.05 62.71 8.56
CA LEU A 4 4.32 62.19 9.11
C LEU A 4 4.46 62.49 10.60
N GLN A 5 5.09 61.58 11.35
CA GLN A 5 5.96 62.01 12.47
C GLN A 5 7.18 61.11 12.57
N THR A 6 8.30 61.79 12.32
CA THR A 6 9.69 61.41 12.50
C THR A 6 10.10 61.69 13.95
N ILE A 7 10.81 60.80 14.63
CA ILE A 7 11.57 61.14 15.83
C ILE A 7 13.03 60.72 15.63
N LEU A 8 13.85 61.74 15.64
CA LEU A 8 15.31 61.76 15.67
C LEU A 8 15.78 61.75 17.15
N SER A 9 16.77 60.95 17.50
CA SER A 9 17.59 61.23 18.69
C SER A 9 19.04 60.80 18.51
N LEU A 10 19.77 61.72 18.55
CA LEU A 10 21.14 62.16 18.74
C LEU A 10 22.12 61.15 19.35
N GLY A 11 23.29 61.11 18.74
CA GLY A 11 24.48 60.40 19.17
C GLY A 11 25.25 61.13 20.32
N VAL A 12 26.07 60.34 20.97
CA VAL A 12 27.21 60.82 21.75
C VAL A 12 28.45 60.01 21.38
N ILE A 13 29.39 60.69 20.79
CA ILE A 13 30.73 60.19 20.49
C ILE A 13 31.59 60.45 21.74
N ALA A 14 32.23 59.43 22.27
CA ALA A 14 33.35 59.57 23.19
C ALA A 14 34.57 58.85 22.65
N ALA A 15 35.54 59.62 22.22
CA ALA A 15 36.87 59.14 21.83
C ALA A 15 37.72 58.96 23.09
N PHE A 16 38.38 57.82 23.23
CA PHE A 16 39.52 57.67 24.13
C PHE A 16 40.75 57.12 23.44
N LEU A 17 41.85 57.66 23.77
CA LEU A 17 43.18 57.62 23.17
C LEU A 17 43.89 56.27 23.43
N LEU A 18 44.68 55.90 22.43
CA LEU A 18 45.67 54.85 22.39
C LEU A 18 46.73 54.91 23.50
N ALA A 19 47.00 53.77 24.11
CA ALA A 19 48.28 53.42 24.65
C ALA A 19 48.59 51.95 24.32
N GLY A 20 49.64 51.73 23.54
CA GLY A 20 50.09 50.43 23.12
C GLY A 20 50.81 49.65 24.21
N CYS A 21 50.66 48.34 24.22
CA CYS A 21 51.59 47.35 24.77
C CYS A 21 51.62 46.13 23.93
N ALA A 22 52.77 45.54 23.73
CA ALA A 22 53.11 44.43 22.86
C ALA A 22 52.51 43.07 23.32
N PRO A 23 52.47 42.03 22.44
CA PRO A 23 51.69 40.84 22.69
C PRO A 23 52.40 39.82 23.58
N ALA A 24 51.75 39.43 24.67
CA ALA A 24 52.06 38.20 25.40
C ALA A 24 51.26 37.03 24.83
N GLY A 25 51.95 35.88 24.70
CA GLY A 25 51.46 34.69 24.01
C GLY A 25 50.07 34.23 24.47
N GLN A 26 49.23 33.90 23.50
CA GLN A 26 47.95 33.23 23.68
C GLN A 26 48.22 31.78 24.11
N SER A 27 47.80 31.40 25.32
CA SER A 27 47.59 30.01 25.69
C SER A 27 46.38 29.50 24.90
N PRO A 28 46.38 28.25 24.43
CA PRO A 28 45.19 27.69 23.78
C PRO A 28 44.02 27.64 24.78
N GLU A 29 42.90 28.20 24.37
CA GLU A 29 41.62 28.04 25.05
C GLU A 29 41.30 26.55 25.21
N PRO A 30 40.86 26.09 26.39
CA PRO A 30 40.42 24.73 26.56
C PRO A 30 39.20 24.53 25.66
N THR A 31 39.31 23.60 24.71
CA THR A 31 38.17 23.05 23.96
C THR A 31 37.14 22.58 24.99
N GLN A 32 35.97 23.18 24.99
CA GLN A 32 34.82 22.68 25.73
C GLN A 32 34.58 21.23 25.24
N PRO A 33 34.32 20.28 26.13
CA PRO A 33 33.85 19.00 25.71
C PRO A 33 32.57 19.20 24.89
N GLU A 34 32.49 18.64 23.69
CA GLU A 34 31.24 18.55 22.95
C GLU A 34 30.21 17.89 23.90
N GLU A 35 29.16 18.62 24.24
CA GLU A 35 28.01 18.04 24.91
C GLU A 35 27.56 16.83 24.06
N PRO A 36 27.32 15.67 24.68
CA PRO A 36 26.75 14.55 23.95
C PRO A 36 25.43 15.05 23.33
N THR A 37 25.38 15.09 22.01
CA THR A 37 24.15 15.33 21.24
C THR A 37 23.11 14.37 21.79
N GLN A 38 22.06 14.90 22.42
CA GLN A 38 20.91 14.10 22.78
C GLN A 38 20.42 13.42 21.51
N PRO A 39 20.12 12.10 21.53
CA PRO A 39 19.57 11.41 20.37
C PRO A 39 18.31 12.16 19.94
N SER A 40 18.29 12.62 18.70
CA SER A 40 17.12 13.28 18.14
C SER A 40 16.04 12.19 17.96
N THR A 41 14.94 12.30 18.67
CA THR A 41 13.73 11.49 18.51
C THR A 41 12.98 11.83 17.21
N GLU A 42 13.58 12.56 16.29
CA GLU A 42 12.99 12.96 15.02
C GLU A 42 13.52 12.10 13.87
N ALA A 43 12.61 11.65 13.02
CA ALA A 43 12.98 10.97 11.79
C ALA A 43 13.68 11.95 10.83
N GLN A 44 14.74 11.49 10.17
CA GLN A 44 15.41 12.27 9.12
C GLN A 44 15.02 11.74 7.75
N ASP A 45 14.62 12.64 6.86
CA ASP A 45 14.34 12.29 5.46
C ASP A 45 15.64 12.29 4.65
N LEU A 46 15.92 11.16 4.01
CA LEU A 46 16.98 11.00 3.03
C LEU A 46 16.36 10.88 1.64
N ILE A 47 16.53 11.90 0.83
CA ILE A 47 15.96 12.00 -0.51
C ILE A 47 17.11 12.08 -1.52
N GLY A 48 16.96 11.39 -2.66
CA GLY A 48 17.95 11.48 -3.74
C GLY A 48 17.97 12.85 -4.41
N GLU A 49 19.06 13.12 -5.10
CA GLU A 49 19.25 14.39 -5.83
C GLU A 49 18.55 14.40 -7.19
N VAL A 50 18.17 13.21 -7.71
CA VAL A 50 17.47 13.07 -8.99
C VAL A 50 15.98 13.29 -8.79
N ALA A 51 15.41 14.21 -9.59
CA ALA A 51 13.97 14.48 -9.55
C ALA A 51 13.17 13.27 -10.05
N TYR A 52 11.92 13.16 -9.54
CA TYR A 52 10.94 12.20 -10.03
C TYR A 52 10.77 12.27 -11.55
N ASN A 53 10.76 11.12 -12.21
CA ASN A 53 10.54 11.01 -13.64
C ASN A 53 9.03 10.93 -13.93
N PRO A 54 8.38 12.00 -14.41
CA PRO A 54 6.94 12.00 -14.70
C PRO A 54 6.58 11.32 -16.02
N ASN A 55 7.55 10.84 -16.79
CA ASN A 55 7.33 10.24 -18.11
C ASN A 55 8.41 9.20 -18.41
N PRO A 56 8.41 8.05 -17.72
CA PRO A 56 9.33 6.97 -18.01
C PRO A 56 9.07 6.44 -19.43
N GLN A 57 10.15 6.16 -20.17
CA GLN A 57 10.06 5.66 -21.54
C GLN A 57 9.89 4.14 -21.50
N VAL A 58 8.67 3.70 -21.29
CA VAL A 58 8.24 2.30 -21.13
C VAL A 58 7.04 2.07 -22.04
N ASP A 59 6.99 0.95 -22.74
CA ASP A 59 5.84 0.59 -23.57
C ASP A 59 4.75 -0.17 -22.80
N LEU A 60 3.57 -0.30 -23.40
CA LEU A 60 2.42 -0.93 -22.76
C LEU A 60 2.62 -2.43 -22.52
N ASP A 61 3.39 -3.12 -23.35
CA ASP A 61 3.66 -4.55 -23.19
C ASP A 61 4.56 -4.77 -21.96
N GLN A 62 5.48 -3.84 -21.69
CA GLN A 62 6.31 -3.88 -20.49
C GLN A 62 5.48 -3.64 -19.23
N ILE A 63 4.58 -2.68 -19.25
CA ILE A 63 3.66 -2.41 -18.12
C ILE A 63 2.79 -3.64 -17.86
N LYS A 64 2.25 -4.26 -18.89
CA LYS A 64 1.41 -5.45 -18.77
C LYS A 64 2.19 -6.64 -18.21
N ALA A 65 3.38 -6.91 -18.71
CA ALA A 65 4.21 -8.00 -18.20
C ALA A 65 4.54 -7.84 -16.70
N LEU A 66 4.77 -6.59 -16.24
CA LEU A 66 4.95 -6.34 -14.81
C LEU A 66 3.64 -6.50 -14.01
N ALA A 67 2.50 -6.11 -14.58
CA ALA A 67 1.19 -6.31 -13.95
C ALA A 67 0.86 -7.80 -13.80
N ASP A 68 1.15 -8.62 -14.82
CA ASP A 68 0.95 -10.08 -14.77
C ASP A 68 1.86 -10.72 -13.71
N ALA A 69 3.14 -10.32 -13.64
CA ALA A 69 4.08 -10.75 -12.60
C ALA A 69 3.62 -10.36 -11.19
N HIS A 70 3.17 -9.13 -11.03
CA HIS A 70 2.58 -8.64 -9.79
C HIS A 70 1.34 -9.46 -9.38
N ASN A 71 0.45 -9.79 -10.32
CA ASN A 71 -0.75 -10.57 -10.02
C ASN A 71 -0.37 -12.00 -9.58
N THR A 72 0.66 -12.60 -10.18
CA THR A 72 1.22 -13.89 -9.73
C THR A 72 1.71 -13.78 -8.28
N PHE A 73 2.55 -12.78 -7.98
CA PHE A 73 2.97 -12.51 -6.60
C PHE A 73 1.81 -12.30 -5.65
N ALA A 74 0.76 -11.59 -6.09
CA ALA A 74 -0.42 -11.34 -5.27
C ALA A 74 -1.08 -12.64 -4.83
N LEU A 75 -1.28 -13.58 -5.74
CA LEU A 75 -1.92 -14.86 -5.43
C LEU A 75 -1.01 -15.80 -4.65
N ASP A 76 0.30 -15.81 -4.91
CA ASP A 76 1.27 -16.55 -4.10
C ASP A 76 1.27 -16.07 -2.65
N LEU A 77 1.23 -14.74 -2.45
CA LEU A 77 1.11 -14.15 -1.12
C LEU A 77 -0.22 -14.52 -0.46
N TYR A 78 -1.32 -14.53 -1.22
CA TYR A 78 -2.62 -14.98 -0.74
C TYR A 78 -2.55 -16.38 -0.14
N GLN A 79 -1.90 -17.33 -0.83
CA GLN A 79 -1.73 -18.70 -0.35
C GLN A 79 -1.01 -18.77 1.01
N GLN A 80 -0.08 -17.86 1.27
CA GLN A 80 0.63 -17.79 2.56
C GLN A 80 -0.23 -17.16 3.66
N LEU A 81 -1.16 -16.26 3.31
CA LEU A 81 -2.00 -15.55 4.28
C LEU A 81 -3.32 -16.26 4.58
N ALA A 82 -3.76 -17.18 3.72
CA ALA A 82 -5.09 -17.80 3.75
C ALA A 82 -5.36 -18.75 4.95
N GLY A 83 -4.36 -19.10 5.76
CA GLY A 83 -4.34 -20.27 6.66
C GLY A 83 -5.40 -20.38 7.75
N GLU A 84 -5.96 -19.30 8.33
CA GLU A 84 -6.77 -19.40 9.57
C GLU A 84 -8.29 -19.24 9.39
N GLY A 85 -8.82 -19.27 8.17
CA GLY A 85 -10.27 -19.12 7.93
C GLY A 85 -10.88 -17.78 8.37
N LYS A 86 -10.05 -16.76 8.62
CA LYS A 86 -10.46 -15.40 9.00
C LYS A 86 -10.69 -14.51 7.79
N ASN A 87 -11.29 -13.34 8.01
CA ASN A 87 -11.30 -12.28 7.00
C ASN A 87 -9.87 -11.89 6.63
N ILE A 88 -9.63 -11.70 5.35
CA ILE A 88 -8.34 -11.26 4.78
C ILE A 88 -8.62 -10.01 3.95
N PHE A 89 -7.75 -9.03 4.08
CA PHE A 89 -7.71 -7.89 3.17
C PHE A 89 -6.31 -7.30 3.15
N TYR A 90 -5.70 -7.26 1.99
CA TYR A 90 -4.38 -6.67 1.80
C TYR A 90 -4.25 -6.07 0.41
N SER A 91 -3.28 -5.17 0.25
CA SER A 91 -2.92 -4.59 -1.03
C SER A 91 -1.63 -5.22 -1.55
N PRO A 92 -1.70 -6.19 -2.44
CA PRO A 92 -0.51 -6.75 -3.06
C PRO A 92 0.28 -5.68 -3.83
N TYR A 93 -0.42 -4.75 -4.47
CA TYR A 93 0.19 -3.64 -5.21
C TYR A 93 1.10 -2.78 -4.33
N SER A 94 0.61 -2.41 -3.16
CA SER A 94 1.37 -1.59 -2.23
C SER A 94 2.56 -2.36 -1.63
N ILE A 95 2.37 -3.63 -1.27
CA ILE A 95 3.44 -4.52 -0.78
C ILE A 95 4.52 -4.71 -1.86
N TYR A 96 4.11 -5.00 -3.09
CA TYR A 96 5.02 -5.19 -4.23
C TYR A 96 5.88 -3.95 -4.49
N MET A 97 5.26 -2.76 -4.48
CA MET A 97 5.96 -1.49 -4.61
C MET A 97 7.00 -1.30 -3.50
N ALA A 98 6.65 -1.56 -2.24
CA ALA A 98 7.57 -1.43 -1.11
C ALA A 98 8.74 -2.43 -1.20
N LEU A 99 8.47 -3.66 -1.66
CA LEU A 99 9.50 -4.67 -1.91
C LEU A 99 10.40 -4.29 -3.09
N LEU A 100 9.88 -3.69 -4.16
CA LEU A 100 10.69 -3.16 -5.26
C LEU A 100 11.59 -1.99 -4.82
N MET A 101 11.09 -1.09 -3.96
CA MET A 101 11.91 -0.05 -3.35
C MET A 101 13.07 -0.66 -2.56
N THR A 102 12.81 -1.74 -1.83
CA THR A 102 13.83 -2.48 -1.06
C THR A 102 14.79 -3.23 -1.98
N TYR A 103 14.27 -3.82 -3.06
CA TYR A 103 15.05 -4.52 -4.08
C TYR A 103 16.11 -3.64 -4.76
N ALA A 104 15.84 -2.34 -4.92
CA ALA A 104 16.82 -1.39 -5.43
C ALA A 104 18.16 -1.40 -4.65
N GLY A 105 18.11 -1.79 -3.38
CA GLY A 105 19.29 -1.89 -2.51
C GLY A 105 19.85 -3.30 -2.35
N ALA A 106 19.18 -4.32 -2.90
CA ALA A 106 19.60 -5.71 -2.78
C ALA A 106 20.72 -6.08 -3.75
N ALA A 107 21.58 -7.05 -3.35
CA ALA A 107 22.65 -7.59 -4.16
C ALA A 107 22.75 -9.12 -3.96
N GLY A 108 23.57 -9.77 -4.78
CA GLY A 108 23.91 -11.20 -4.64
C GLY A 108 22.69 -12.11 -4.55
N ASP A 109 22.73 -13.09 -3.65
CA ASP A 109 21.67 -14.09 -3.45
C ASP A 109 20.37 -13.43 -2.95
N THR A 110 20.45 -12.36 -2.15
CA THR A 110 19.28 -11.61 -1.69
C THR A 110 18.51 -11.02 -2.87
N ALA A 111 19.21 -10.38 -3.81
CA ALA A 111 18.59 -9.84 -5.01
C ALA A 111 17.97 -10.96 -5.87
N SER A 112 18.66 -12.08 -6.08
CA SER A 112 18.15 -13.19 -6.88
C SER A 112 16.90 -13.85 -6.26
N GLN A 113 16.86 -13.98 -4.94
CA GLN A 113 15.70 -14.49 -4.23
C GLN A 113 14.50 -13.52 -4.32
N MET A 114 14.73 -12.21 -4.17
CA MET A 114 13.70 -11.19 -4.34
C MET A 114 13.18 -11.17 -5.78
N GLU A 115 14.06 -11.22 -6.79
CA GLU A 115 13.70 -11.29 -8.21
C GLU A 115 12.77 -12.48 -8.48
N SER A 116 13.13 -13.66 -7.99
CA SER A 116 12.32 -14.88 -8.15
C SER A 116 10.99 -14.79 -7.43
N THR A 117 10.97 -14.31 -6.17
CA THR A 117 9.75 -14.20 -5.35
C THR A 117 8.78 -13.17 -5.90
N LEU A 118 9.28 -12.09 -6.49
CA LEU A 118 8.49 -11.03 -7.12
C LEU A 118 8.16 -11.33 -8.59
N HIS A 119 8.60 -12.48 -9.12
CA HIS A 119 8.41 -12.87 -10.53
C HIS A 119 8.87 -11.81 -11.55
N LEU A 120 9.96 -11.09 -11.25
CA LEU A 120 10.38 -9.93 -12.04
C LEU A 120 10.72 -10.32 -13.47
N PRO A 121 10.07 -9.71 -14.48
CA PRO A 121 10.34 -9.99 -15.89
C PRO A 121 11.47 -9.13 -16.46
N TYR A 122 12.04 -8.23 -15.65
CA TYR A 122 13.05 -7.25 -16.03
C TYR A 122 14.20 -7.22 -15.05
N SER A 123 15.36 -6.74 -15.53
CA SER A 123 16.54 -6.53 -14.69
C SER A 123 16.25 -5.52 -13.57
N GLN A 124 17.11 -5.53 -12.54
CA GLN A 124 17.00 -4.59 -11.42
C GLN A 124 17.07 -3.12 -11.88
N GLU A 125 17.84 -2.84 -12.92
CA GLU A 125 17.98 -1.49 -13.45
C GLU A 125 16.74 -1.02 -14.24
N GLU A 126 15.99 -1.94 -14.86
CA GLU A 126 14.84 -1.63 -15.72
C GLU A 126 13.52 -1.61 -14.94
N VAL A 127 13.33 -2.54 -14.00
CA VAL A 127 12.04 -2.77 -13.34
C VAL A 127 11.48 -1.54 -12.62
N HIS A 128 12.36 -0.68 -12.08
CA HIS A 128 11.92 0.53 -11.36
C HIS A 128 11.24 1.55 -12.28
N ALA A 129 11.74 1.71 -13.51
CA ALA A 129 11.10 2.58 -14.49
C ALA A 129 9.78 2.01 -14.98
N VAL A 130 9.67 0.67 -15.12
CA VAL A 130 8.41 -0.01 -15.49
C VAL A 130 7.38 0.13 -14.37
N MET A 131 7.80 -0.02 -13.10
CA MET A 131 6.91 0.20 -11.94
C MET A 131 6.42 1.64 -11.85
N ASN A 132 7.30 2.62 -12.12
CA ASN A 132 6.90 4.02 -12.21
C ASN A 132 5.85 4.23 -13.31
N ALA A 133 6.03 3.63 -14.50
CA ALA A 133 5.06 3.73 -15.59
C ALA A 133 3.71 3.11 -15.23
N LEU A 134 3.71 1.93 -14.59
CA LEU A 134 2.50 1.27 -14.09
C LEU A 134 1.78 2.17 -13.06
N ASP A 135 2.49 2.73 -12.09
CA ASP A 135 1.93 3.62 -11.07
C ASP A 135 1.28 4.87 -11.69
N GLN A 136 1.94 5.47 -12.67
CA GLN A 136 1.37 6.62 -13.40
C GLN A 136 0.14 6.23 -14.22
N GLN A 137 0.16 5.07 -14.87
CA GLN A 137 -0.99 4.55 -15.63
C GLN A 137 -2.20 4.35 -14.71
N LEU A 138 -2.01 3.72 -13.55
CA LEU A 138 -3.06 3.55 -12.54
C LEU A 138 -3.61 4.90 -12.06
N LYS A 139 -2.73 5.85 -11.73
CA LYS A 139 -3.14 7.20 -11.34
C LYS A 139 -3.92 7.93 -12.45
N ALA A 140 -3.49 7.78 -13.71
CA ALA A 140 -4.20 8.37 -14.85
C ALA A 140 -5.58 7.74 -15.03
N ASN A 141 -5.71 6.42 -14.91
CA ASN A 141 -6.98 5.70 -15.00
C ASN A 141 -7.97 6.08 -13.88
N SER A 142 -7.47 6.60 -12.76
CA SER A 142 -8.31 7.06 -11.65
C SER A 142 -9.03 8.38 -11.89
N MET A 143 -8.69 9.11 -12.95
CA MET A 143 -9.20 10.47 -13.18
C MET A 143 -10.49 10.44 -14.03
N VAL A 144 -11.53 11.13 -13.57
CA VAL A 144 -12.79 11.39 -14.30
C VAL A 144 -13.05 12.89 -14.27
N ASP A 145 -13.19 13.52 -15.45
CA ASP A 145 -13.42 14.98 -15.57
C ASP A 145 -12.41 15.83 -14.76
N ASP A 146 -11.12 15.47 -14.86
CA ASP A 146 -10.00 16.09 -14.14
C ASP A 146 -10.09 16.00 -12.58
N LYS A 147 -10.90 15.08 -12.08
CA LYS A 147 -11.01 14.78 -10.64
C LYS A 147 -10.75 13.30 -10.36
N PRO A 148 -10.16 12.96 -9.23
CA PRO A 148 -10.06 11.55 -8.83
C PRO A 148 -11.46 10.96 -8.63
N ALA A 149 -11.78 9.87 -9.35
CA ALA A 149 -13.01 9.10 -9.14
C ALA A 149 -12.99 8.34 -7.80
N PHE A 150 -11.79 8.12 -7.27
CA PHE A 150 -11.60 7.46 -5.98
C PHE A 150 -10.33 7.97 -5.28
N THR A 151 -10.20 7.63 -4.01
CA THR A 151 -8.99 7.88 -3.22
C THR A 151 -8.28 6.55 -2.99
N LEU A 152 -7.09 6.41 -3.53
CA LEU A 152 -6.14 5.35 -3.20
C LEU A 152 -4.96 6.01 -2.50
N ASN A 153 -4.88 5.87 -1.20
CA ASN A 153 -3.78 6.40 -0.41
C ASN A 153 -2.84 5.25 -0.03
N ILE A 154 -1.72 5.17 -0.72
CA ILE A 154 -0.66 4.21 -0.47
C ILE A 154 0.44 4.91 0.30
N VAL A 155 0.75 4.39 1.47
CA VAL A 155 1.77 4.90 2.36
C VAL A 155 2.86 3.85 2.51
N ASN A 156 3.83 3.90 1.60
CA ASN A 156 5.02 3.05 1.61
C ASN A 156 6.20 3.84 2.15
N GLN A 157 6.86 3.33 3.18
CA GLN A 157 8.04 3.96 3.72
C GLN A 157 9.07 2.92 4.18
N LEU A 158 10.31 3.15 3.78
CA LEU A 158 11.48 2.45 4.29
C LEU A 158 12.05 3.24 5.47
N TRP A 159 12.28 2.56 6.60
CA TRP A 159 12.85 3.15 7.81
C TRP A 159 14.17 2.45 8.11
N GLY A 160 15.26 3.18 7.99
CA GLY A 160 16.60 2.69 8.26
C GLY A 160 17.11 3.12 9.65
N GLN A 161 18.03 2.35 10.23
CA GLN A 161 18.75 2.76 11.44
C GLN A 161 19.55 4.04 11.16
N ALA A 162 19.47 5.03 12.04
CA ALA A 162 20.27 6.24 11.99
C ALA A 162 21.77 5.94 12.06
N GLY A 163 22.57 6.77 11.40
CA GLY A 163 24.04 6.63 11.38
C GLY A 163 24.59 5.77 10.24
N TYR A 164 23.76 5.09 9.44
CA TYR A 164 24.19 4.45 8.20
C TYR A 164 24.28 5.46 7.06
N ALA A 165 25.33 5.35 6.24
CA ALA A 165 25.58 6.25 5.11
C ALA A 165 24.93 5.67 3.84
N PHE A 166 23.67 5.95 3.59
CA PHE A 166 22.97 5.48 2.41
C PHE A 166 23.55 6.06 1.12
N LEU A 167 23.71 5.20 0.11
CA LEU A 167 24.35 5.56 -1.15
C LEU A 167 23.45 6.46 -2.01
N PRO A 168 24.03 7.47 -2.68
CA PRO A 168 23.28 8.36 -3.57
C PRO A 168 22.52 7.63 -4.67
N GLU A 169 23.10 6.57 -5.23
CA GLU A 169 22.48 5.77 -6.31
C GLU A 169 21.19 5.11 -5.84
N PHE A 170 21.18 4.54 -4.64
CA PHE A 170 19.99 3.96 -4.03
C PHE A 170 18.90 5.04 -3.81
N LEU A 171 19.26 6.14 -3.16
CA LEU A 171 18.32 7.24 -2.90
C LEU A 171 17.77 7.86 -4.20
N ASN A 172 18.61 7.98 -5.23
CA ASN A 172 18.22 8.47 -6.55
C ASN A 172 17.21 7.53 -7.22
N THR A 173 17.38 6.21 -7.10
CA THR A 173 16.42 5.24 -7.61
C THR A 173 15.05 5.41 -6.97
N LEU A 174 15.00 5.61 -5.63
CA LEU A 174 13.76 5.86 -4.90
C LEU A 174 13.11 7.17 -5.32
N SER A 175 13.87 8.25 -5.38
CA SER A 175 13.33 9.56 -5.76
C SER A 175 12.81 9.58 -7.19
N GLN A 176 13.59 9.04 -8.13
CA GLN A 176 13.30 9.07 -9.56
C GLN A 176 12.08 8.24 -9.93
N ASN A 177 11.90 7.06 -9.31
CA ASN A 177 10.90 6.10 -9.75
C ASN A 177 9.69 5.99 -8.83
N TYR A 178 9.83 6.32 -7.54
CA TYR A 178 8.75 6.17 -6.55
C TYR A 178 8.31 7.48 -5.93
N ASN A 179 8.96 8.61 -6.29
CA ASN A 179 8.77 9.89 -5.61
C ASN A 179 8.89 9.76 -4.09
N ALA A 180 9.82 8.93 -3.65
CA ALA A 180 10.02 8.55 -2.27
C ALA A 180 11.49 8.69 -1.87
N GLY A 181 11.73 8.68 -0.56
CA GLY A 181 13.03 8.60 0.06
C GLY A 181 13.06 7.49 1.11
N LEU A 182 14.14 7.45 1.87
CA LEU A 182 14.27 6.63 3.05
C LEU A 182 14.21 7.55 4.27
N LYS A 183 13.53 7.13 5.34
CA LYS A 183 13.57 7.81 6.64
C LYS A 183 14.51 7.07 7.58
N THR A 184 15.29 7.80 8.36
CA THR A 184 16.13 7.20 9.40
C THR A 184 15.59 7.56 10.78
N VAL A 185 15.63 6.58 11.68
CA VAL A 185 15.32 6.68 13.10
C VAL A 185 16.33 5.89 13.90
N ASP A 186 16.55 6.24 15.16
CA ASP A 186 17.52 5.55 16.00
C ASP A 186 16.85 4.42 16.79
N PHE A 187 16.68 3.27 16.14
CA PHE A 187 16.16 2.07 16.78
C PHE A 187 17.06 1.55 17.91
N ALA A 188 18.38 1.73 17.76
CA ALA A 188 19.34 1.24 18.74
C ALA A 188 19.33 2.02 20.06
N ALA A 189 19.03 3.32 20.00
CA ALA A 189 18.94 4.16 21.18
C ALA A 189 17.62 3.99 21.93
N ASP A 190 16.49 3.98 21.21
CA ASP A 190 15.15 3.85 21.80
C ASP A 190 14.18 3.23 20.77
N PRO A 191 14.05 1.90 20.74
CA PRO A 191 13.16 1.22 19.79
C PRO A 191 11.68 1.54 20.01
N GLU A 192 11.27 1.83 21.25
CA GLU A 192 9.87 2.15 21.52
C GLU A 192 9.51 3.57 21.05
N ALA A 193 10.36 4.56 21.29
CA ALA A 193 10.17 5.90 20.74
C ALA A 193 10.16 5.89 19.20
N ALA A 194 11.02 5.07 18.57
CA ALA A 194 11.01 4.86 17.12
C ALA A 194 9.69 4.26 16.64
N ARG A 195 9.16 3.24 17.34
CA ARG A 195 7.86 2.63 17.06
C ARG A 195 6.72 3.64 17.11
N GLU A 196 6.65 4.42 18.19
CA GLU A 196 5.62 5.45 18.36
C GLU A 196 5.68 6.50 17.26
N LEU A 197 6.90 6.97 16.94
CA LEU A 197 7.11 7.95 15.86
C LEU A 197 6.61 7.41 14.51
N ILE A 198 6.94 6.16 14.17
CA ILE A 198 6.50 5.53 12.93
C ILE A 198 4.98 5.39 12.92
N ASN A 199 4.36 4.94 14.00
CA ASN A 199 2.91 4.79 14.10
C ASN A 199 2.19 6.13 13.94
N LEU A 200 2.64 7.19 14.60
CA LEU A 200 2.09 8.53 14.46
C LEU A 200 2.23 9.07 13.03
N TRP A 201 3.37 8.80 12.39
CA TRP A 201 3.56 9.18 10.99
C TRP A 201 2.59 8.45 10.06
N VAL A 202 2.41 7.14 10.22
CA VAL A 202 1.46 6.34 9.43
C VAL A 202 0.03 6.82 9.66
N GLU A 203 -0.38 7.07 10.91
CA GLU A 203 -1.69 7.59 11.25
C GLU A 203 -1.96 8.91 10.52
N ALA A 204 -1.01 9.85 10.57
CA ALA A 204 -1.13 11.13 9.89
C ALA A 204 -1.23 10.99 8.35
N GLN A 205 -0.47 10.05 7.74
CA GLN A 205 -0.50 9.81 6.30
C GLN A 205 -1.76 9.09 5.82
N THR A 206 -2.45 8.38 6.70
CA THR A 206 -3.66 7.60 6.38
C THR A 206 -4.96 8.25 6.85
N ASN A 207 -4.97 9.57 7.09
CA ASN A 207 -6.12 10.31 7.59
C ASN A 207 -6.73 9.66 8.85
N GLU A 208 -5.89 9.24 9.78
CA GLU A 208 -6.23 8.56 11.04
C GLU A 208 -6.98 7.22 10.87
N LYS A 209 -6.98 6.65 9.68
CA LYS A 209 -7.66 5.37 9.39
C LYS A 209 -6.84 4.17 9.83
N ILE A 210 -5.51 4.27 9.79
CA ILE A 210 -4.61 3.19 10.17
C ILE A 210 -3.79 3.65 11.37
N ARG A 211 -4.06 3.04 12.52
CA ARG A 211 -3.40 3.28 13.80
C ARG A 211 -2.64 2.03 14.22
N ASP A 212 -1.62 2.22 15.03
CA ASP A 212 -0.85 1.13 15.65
C ASP A 212 -0.41 0.05 14.63
N LEU A 213 0.20 0.50 13.50
CA LEU A 213 0.71 -0.42 12.46
C LEU A 213 1.77 -1.35 13.06
N ILE A 214 2.68 -0.80 13.86
CA ILE A 214 3.74 -1.55 14.53
C ILE A 214 3.27 -1.85 15.96
N PRO A 215 3.03 -3.13 16.33
CA PRO A 215 2.63 -3.49 17.68
C PRO A 215 3.75 -3.28 18.69
N GLU A 216 3.40 -3.15 19.97
CA GLU A 216 4.34 -3.03 21.07
C GLU A 216 5.31 -4.23 21.09
N GLY A 217 6.60 -3.97 21.30
CA GLY A 217 7.65 -4.99 21.36
C GLY A 217 8.07 -5.58 20.01
N ALA A 218 7.54 -5.11 18.88
CA ALA A 218 7.91 -5.57 17.54
C ALA A 218 9.29 -5.08 17.08
N LEU A 219 9.79 -3.99 17.65
CA LEU A 219 11.10 -3.42 17.37
C LEU A 219 12.04 -3.62 18.58
N ASN A 220 13.34 -3.66 18.32
CA ASN A 220 14.37 -3.78 19.35
C ASN A 220 15.66 -3.07 18.90
N GLU A 221 16.68 -3.03 19.76
CA GLU A 221 17.97 -2.36 19.51
C GLU A 221 18.74 -2.95 18.32
N LEU A 222 18.40 -4.16 17.87
CA LEU A 222 18.97 -4.81 16.68
C LEU A 222 18.19 -4.54 15.39
N THR A 223 17.10 -3.77 15.46
CA THR A 223 16.34 -3.35 14.27
C THR A 223 17.22 -2.52 13.34
N ARG A 224 17.22 -2.85 12.04
CA ARG A 224 18.06 -2.18 11.03
C ARG A 224 17.26 -1.57 9.90
N LEU A 225 16.27 -2.30 9.38
CA LEU A 225 15.40 -1.85 8.31
C LEU A 225 13.97 -2.32 8.60
N VAL A 226 13.03 -1.37 8.58
CA VAL A 226 11.60 -1.63 8.72
C VAL A 226 10.90 -1.15 7.46
N ILE A 227 10.04 -1.99 6.92
CA ILE A 227 9.16 -1.67 5.80
C ILE A 227 7.77 -1.46 6.36
N THR A 228 7.23 -0.26 6.24
CA THR A 228 5.84 0.04 6.57
C THR A 228 5.02 0.23 5.32
N ASN A 229 3.90 -0.45 5.28
CA ASN A 229 2.95 -0.42 4.19
C ASN A 229 1.54 -0.27 4.77
N ALA A 230 0.92 0.87 4.52
CA ALA A 230 -0.42 1.18 4.98
C ALA A 230 -1.25 1.68 3.80
N VAL A 231 -2.44 1.11 3.61
CA VAL A 231 -3.26 1.41 2.43
C VAL A 231 -4.69 1.66 2.82
N TYR A 232 -5.23 2.71 2.27
CA TYR A 232 -6.61 3.13 2.40
C TYR A 232 -7.22 3.36 1.02
N PHE A 233 -8.34 2.69 0.74
CA PHE A 233 -9.08 2.81 -0.51
C PHE A 233 -10.49 3.31 -0.25
N LYS A 234 -10.92 4.29 -1.05
CA LYS A 234 -12.26 4.87 -1.00
C LYS A 234 -12.76 5.15 -2.40
N ALA A 235 -13.86 4.50 -2.80
CA ALA A 235 -14.48 4.66 -4.11
C ALA A 235 -15.99 4.48 -4.03
N ALA A 236 -16.75 5.28 -4.76
CA ALA A 236 -18.19 5.09 -4.92
C ALA A 236 -18.47 4.03 -5.99
N TRP A 237 -19.54 3.25 -5.81
CA TRP A 237 -20.05 2.38 -6.88
C TRP A 237 -20.54 3.20 -8.07
N LEU A 238 -20.30 2.75 -9.28
CA LEU A 238 -20.91 3.33 -10.47
C LEU A 238 -22.44 3.22 -10.41
N SER A 239 -22.96 2.14 -9.84
CA SER A 239 -24.37 1.93 -9.52
C SER A 239 -24.48 1.63 -8.03
N GLN A 240 -24.88 2.62 -7.25
CA GLN A 240 -25.01 2.50 -5.79
C GLN A 240 -26.20 1.63 -5.39
N PHE A 241 -26.09 0.99 -4.23
CA PHE A 241 -27.24 0.32 -3.61
C PHE A 241 -28.14 1.37 -2.95
N ASP A 242 -29.45 1.14 -2.98
CA ASP A 242 -30.40 1.96 -2.22
C ASP A 242 -30.41 1.48 -0.75
N PRO A 243 -30.04 2.33 0.22
CA PRO A 243 -30.08 1.95 1.63
C PRO A 243 -31.46 1.48 2.11
N ALA A 244 -32.56 1.93 1.45
CA ALA A 244 -33.90 1.47 1.76
C ALA A 244 -34.14 -0.01 1.41
N ASN A 245 -33.31 -0.59 0.57
CA ASN A 245 -33.35 -1.99 0.16
C ASN A 245 -32.34 -2.86 0.93
N THR A 246 -31.64 -2.33 1.93
CA THR A 246 -30.76 -3.13 2.79
C THR A 246 -31.61 -3.76 3.91
N GLU A 247 -31.65 -5.11 3.91
CA GLU A 247 -32.42 -5.89 4.88
C GLU A 247 -31.52 -6.93 5.55
N ASN A 248 -31.90 -7.37 6.76
CA ASN A 248 -31.17 -8.48 7.40
C ASN A 248 -31.39 -9.77 6.63
N GLY A 249 -30.30 -10.45 6.32
CA GLY A 249 -30.27 -11.74 5.64
C GLY A 249 -29.32 -12.70 6.34
N SER A 250 -29.46 -13.99 5.98
CA SER A 250 -28.63 -15.04 6.55
C SER A 250 -27.31 -15.17 5.80
N PHE A 251 -26.19 -15.23 6.53
CA PHE A 251 -24.86 -15.55 6.00
C PHE A 251 -24.36 -16.82 6.71
N THR A 252 -23.90 -17.80 5.93
CA THR A 252 -23.38 -19.08 6.43
C THR A 252 -21.86 -18.96 6.61
N LEU A 253 -21.37 -19.09 7.83
CA LEU A 253 -19.93 -19.05 8.14
C LEU A 253 -19.24 -20.36 7.70
N LEU A 254 -17.89 -20.37 7.72
CA LEU A 254 -17.07 -21.55 7.37
C LEU A 254 -17.40 -22.80 8.20
N ASP A 255 -17.85 -22.65 9.44
CA ASP A 255 -18.24 -23.76 10.32
C ASP A 255 -19.70 -24.22 10.12
N GLY A 256 -20.41 -23.64 9.13
CA GLY A 256 -21.81 -23.89 8.85
C GLY A 256 -22.79 -23.11 9.74
N THR A 257 -22.30 -22.31 10.67
CA THR A 257 -23.15 -21.46 11.51
C THR A 257 -23.79 -20.35 10.68
N LYS A 258 -25.09 -20.13 10.84
CA LYS A 258 -25.80 -19.03 10.18
C LYS A 258 -25.90 -17.83 11.10
N VAL A 259 -25.55 -16.66 10.54
CA VAL A 259 -25.61 -15.37 11.22
C VAL A 259 -26.47 -14.41 10.41
N GLU A 260 -27.17 -13.50 11.10
CA GLU A 260 -27.95 -12.43 10.48
C GLU A 260 -27.07 -11.20 10.29
N VAL A 261 -26.99 -10.71 9.05
CA VAL A 261 -26.19 -9.55 8.68
C VAL A 261 -26.97 -8.64 7.74
N PRO A 262 -26.63 -7.32 7.70
CA PRO A 262 -27.22 -6.43 6.70
C PRO A 262 -26.80 -6.85 5.29
N MET A 263 -27.78 -7.21 4.45
CA MET A 263 -27.60 -7.55 3.04
C MET A 263 -28.12 -6.40 2.17
N MET A 264 -27.26 -5.86 1.34
CA MET A 264 -27.57 -4.83 0.34
C MET A 264 -28.13 -5.50 -0.91
N HIS A 265 -29.16 -4.93 -1.51
CA HIS A 265 -29.83 -5.47 -2.69
C HIS A 265 -29.87 -4.49 -3.84
N GLN A 266 -29.58 -4.95 -5.05
CA GLN A 266 -29.81 -4.19 -6.28
C GLN A 266 -30.04 -5.11 -7.47
N SER A 267 -30.71 -4.60 -8.51
CA SER A 267 -30.84 -5.25 -9.79
C SER A 267 -30.35 -4.34 -10.90
N GLY A 268 -29.57 -4.87 -11.81
CA GLY A 268 -28.97 -4.09 -12.89
C GLY A 268 -28.28 -4.95 -13.94
N THR A 269 -27.58 -4.29 -14.85
CA THR A 269 -26.73 -4.94 -15.83
C THR A 269 -25.29 -4.94 -15.30
N PHE A 270 -24.76 -6.11 -15.00
CA PHE A 270 -23.38 -6.32 -14.54
C PHE A 270 -22.68 -7.31 -15.46
N ARG A 271 -21.35 -7.36 -15.40
CA ARG A 271 -20.62 -8.50 -15.91
C ARG A 271 -20.65 -9.58 -14.85
N ALA A 272 -21.08 -10.80 -15.22
CA ALA A 272 -21.23 -11.91 -14.31
C ALA A 272 -20.93 -13.22 -15.02
N TYR A 273 -20.51 -14.21 -14.23
CA TYR A 273 -20.34 -15.59 -14.63
C TYR A 273 -20.87 -16.52 -13.54
N VAL A 274 -21.65 -17.50 -13.93
CA VAL A 274 -22.23 -18.48 -13.00
C VAL A 274 -22.00 -19.87 -13.54
N SER A 275 -21.28 -20.68 -12.76
CA SER A 275 -21.05 -22.09 -13.00
C SER A 275 -21.53 -22.95 -11.81
N GLN A 276 -21.21 -24.23 -11.82
CA GLN A 276 -21.43 -25.11 -10.65
C GLN A 276 -20.41 -24.88 -9.55
N ASP A 277 -19.22 -24.41 -9.91
CA ASP A 277 -18.07 -24.30 -9.01
C ASP A 277 -17.93 -22.90 -8.42
N VAL A 278 -18.28 -21.86 -9.19
CA VAL A 278 -18.11 -20.47 -8.79
C VAL A 278 -19.18 -19.55 -9.39
N GLN A 279 -19.61 -18.58 -8.61
CA GLN A 279 -20.38 -17.43 -9.06
C GLN A 279 -19.47 -16.19 -8.97
N ALA A 280 -19.39 -15.44 -10.05
CA ALA A 280 -18.57 -14.24 -10.14
C ALA A 280 -19.42 -13.04 -10.61
N VAL A 281 -19.22 -11.89 -9.99
CA VAL A 281 -19.87 -10.64 -10.38
C VAL A 281 -18.89 -9.48 -10.27
N GLU A 282 -18.89 -8.62 -11.29
CA GLU A 282 -18.06 -7.42 -11.35
C GLU A 282 -18.91 -6.16 -11.07
N LEU A 283 -18.52 -5.43 -10.03
CA LEU A 283 -19.13 -4.17 -9.62
C LEU A 283 -18.17 -3.02 -9.94
N PRO A 284 -18.44 -2.23 -10.99
CA PRO A 284 -17.61 -1.09 -11.34
C PRO A 284 -17.73 0.02 -10.29
N TYR A 285 -16.62 0.69 -10.03
CA TYR A 285 -16.58 1.97 -9.33
C TYR A 285 -16.85 3.14 -10.29
N GLU A 286 -17.12 4.31 -9.74
CA GLU A 286 -17.31 5.55 -10.49
C GLU A 286 -16.16 5.75 -11.50
N GLY A 287 -16.51 6.17 -12.72
CA GLY A 287 -15.57 6.25 -13.84
C GLY A 287 -15.32 4.94 -14.58
N GLY A 288 -15.65 3.77 -14.01
CA GLY A 288 -15.57 2.46 -14.68
C GLY A 288 -14.16 1.93 -14.96
N ALA A 289 -13.10 2.66 -14.57
CA ALA A 289 -11.73 2.22 -14.76
C ALA A 289 -11.30 1.13 -13.75
N TYR A 290 -11.98 1.08 -12.61
CA TYR A 290 -11.74 0.12 -11.54
C TYR A 290 -13.02 -0.64 -11.19
N SER A 291 -12.87 -1.85 -10.73
CA SER A 291 -14.00 -2.67 -10.28
C SER A 291 -13.65 -3.54 -9.07
N MET A 292 -14.66 -3.86 -8.28
CA MET A 292 -14.62 -5.00 -7.38
C MET A 292 -15.13 -6.22 -8.15
N VAL A 293 -14.44 -7.34 -8.06
CA VAL A 293 -14.91 -8.64 -8.53
C VAL A 293 -15.12 -9.53 -7.30
N ALA A 294 -16.35 -9.96 -7.05
CA ALA A 294 -16.64 -10.95 -6.03
C ALA A 294 -16.66 -12.34 -6.67
N LEU A 295 -15.98 -13.29 -6.03
CA LEU A 295 -15.85 -14.70 -6.45
C LEU A 295 -16.36 -15.57 -5.31
N MET A 296 -17.53 -16.13 -5.45
CA MET A 296 -18.14 -17.00 -4.46
C MET A 296 -18.12 -18.46 -4.97
N PRO A 297 -17.22 -19.31 -4.43
CA PRO A 297 -17.20 -20.71 -4.75
C PRO A 297 -18.45 -21.41 -4.23
N ALA A 298 -18.72 -22.64 -4.66
CA ALA A 298 -19.85 -23.43 -4.14
C ALA A 298 -19.75 -23.58 -2.60
N GLU A 299 -20.90 -23.63 -1.92
CA GLU A 299 -20.94 -23.74 -0.46
C GLU A 299 -20.11 -24.96 0.03
N GLY A 300 -19.17 -24.70 0.95
CA GLY A 300 -18.26 -25.72 1.50
C GLY A 300 -17.01 -26.01 0.67
N SER A 301 -16.82 -25.36 -0.49
CA SER A 301 -15.66 -25.60 -1.37
C SER A 301 -14.62 -24.45 -1.34
N LEU A 302 -14.70 -23.52 -0.41
CA LEU A 302 -13.79 -22.36 -0.35
C LEU A 302 -12.32 -22.78 -0.30
N GLU A 303 -11.95 -23.72 0.57
CA GLU A 303 -10.56 -24.16 0.73
C GLU A 303 -9.99 -24.78 -0.56
N GLU A 304 -10.77 -25.62 -1.24
CA GLU A 304 -10.37 -26.22 -2.52
C GLU A 304 -10.24 -25.14 -3.61
N PHE A 305 -11.16 -24.19 -3.64
CA PHE A 305 -11.11 -23.05 -4.56
C PHE A 305 -9.86 -22.19 -4.31
N GLU A 306 -9.59 -21.82 -3.06
CA GLU A 306 -8.40 -21.05 -2.69
C GLU A 306 -7.11 -21.77 -3.09
N GLN A 307 -6.99 -23.09 -2.82
CA GLN A 307 -5.81 -23.88 -3.19
C GLN A 307 -5.59 -23.97 -4.71
N SER A 308 -6.67 -23.91 -5.50
CA SER A 308 -6.61 -23.94 -6.97
C SER A 308 -6.41 -22.56 -7.60
N LEU A 309 -6.44 -21.48 -6.79
CA LEU A 309 -6.41 -20.12 -7.30
C LEU A 309 -4.99 -19.72 -7.70
N THR A 310 -4.78 -19.65 -9.01
CA THR A 310 -3.56 -19.13 -9.66
C THR A 310 -3.92 -17.95 -10.55
N GLU A 311 -2.94 -17.23 -11.06
CA GLU A 311 -3.15 -16.15 -12.02
C GLU A 311 -3.92 -16.67 -13.26
N GLU A 312 -3.54 -17.81 -13.80
CA GLU A 312 -4.21 -18.44 -14.97
C GLU A 312 -5.66 -18.80 -14.67
N SER A 313 -5.94 -19.44 -13.51
CA SER A 313 -7.31 -19.83 -13.14
C SER A 313 -8.19 -18.63 -12.85
N LEU A 314 -7.66 -17.59 -12.21
CA LEU A 314 -8.35 -16.33 -11.99
C LEU A 314 -8.68 -15.64 -13.30
N GLN A 315 -7.70 -15.50 -14.20
CA GLN A 315 -7.90 -14.87 -15.52
C GLN A 315 -8.94 -15.67 -16.31
N GLY A 316 -8.92 -17.02 -16.24
CA GLY A 316 -9.92 -17.87 -16.86
C GLY A 316 -11.36 -17.58 -16.40
N ILE A 317 -11.57 -17.24 -15.11
CA ILE A 317 -12.87 -16.82 -14.59
C ILE A 317 -13.22 -15.40 -15.07
N LEU A 318 -12.26 -14.48 -15.02
CA LEU A 318 -12.47 -13.08 -15.44
C LEU A 318 -12.83 -12.96 -16.93
N ASP A 319 -12.26 -13.80 -17.78
CA ASP A 319 -12.55 -13.86 -19.21
C ASP A 319 -13.97 -14.36 -19.52
N GLN A 320 -14.56 -15.15 -18.60
CA GLN A 320 -15.94 -15.62 -18.73
C GLN A 320 -17.00 -14.61 -18.27
N LEU A 321 -16.59 -13.50 -17.65
CA LEU A 321 -17.53 -12.46 -17.23
C LEU A 321 -18.19 -11.81 -18.45
N GLU A 322 -19.51 -12.00 -18.59
CA GLU A 322 -20.33 -11.42 -19.66
C GLU A 322 -21.42 -10.50 -19.10
N ARG A 323 -21.88 -9.58 -19.91
CA ARG A 323 -22.99 -8.68 -19.53
C ARG A 323 -24.28 -9.50 -19.36
N ALA A 324 -24.86 -9.42 -18.17
CA ALA A 324 -26.07 -10.12 -17.78
C ALA A 324 -27.00 -9.21 -16.97
N SER A 325 -28.30 -9.54 -16.93
CA SER A 325 -29.23 -8.99 -15.95
C SER A 325 -29.00 -9.70 -14.61
N VAL A 326 -28.57 -8.99 -13.59
CA VAL A 326 -28.23 -9.58 -12.29
C VAL A 326 -29.10 -9.00 -11.19
N THR A 327 -29.75 -9.85 -10.41
CA THR A 327 -30.28 -9.52 -9.09
C THR A 327 -29.22 -9.93 -8.07
N LEU A 328 -28.59 -8.92 -7.47
CA LEU A 328 -27.46 -9.08 -6.57
C LEU A 328 -27.88 -8.81 -5.13
N SER A 329 -27.45 -9.70 -4.23
CA SER A 329 -27.47 -9.51 -2.79
C SER A 329 -26.07 -9.72 -2.24
N MET A 330 -25.53 -8.74 -1.48
CA MET A 330 -24.22 -8.88 -0.85
C MET A 330 -24.22 -8.27 0.55
N PRO A 331 -23.44 -8.85 1.49
CA PRO A 331 -23.36 -8.30 2.84
C PRO A 331 -22.66 -6.94 2.85
N LYS A 332 -23.10 -6.07 3.73
CA LYS A 332 -22.34 -4.92 4.16
C LYS A 332 -21.31 -5.36 5.18
N PHE A 333 -20.06 -4.89 5.04
CA PHE A 333 -18.98 -5.30 5.93
C PHE A 333 -17.91 -4.23 6.11
N LYS A 334 -17.22 -4.32 7.26
CA LYS A 334 -16.17 -3.39 7.61
C LYS A 334 -15.17 -4.06 8.55
N PHE A 335 -13.89 -4.06 8.18
CA PHE A 335 -12.85 -4.59 9.06
C PHE A 335 -11.45 -4.05 8.71
N GLU A 336 -10.51 -4.27 9.63
CA GLU A 336 -9.08 -4.05 9.42
C GLU A 336 -8.37 -5.42 9.37
N ALA A 337 -7.33 -5.49 8.57
CA ALA A 337 -6.43 -6.63 8.55
C ALA A 337 -4.98 -6.15 8.63
N ALA A 338 -4.18 -6.80 9.49
CA ALA A 338 -2.79 -6.49 9.71
C ALA A 338 -1.94 -7.76 9.61
N PHE A 339 -0.79 -7.65 8.96
CA PHE A 339 0.13 -8.75 8.72
C PHE A 339 1.56 -8.36 9.00
N THR A 340 2.30 -9.25 9.67
CA THR A 340 3.76 -9.29 9.61
C THR A 340 4.14 -10.25 8.50
N LEU A 341 4.71 -9.72 7.43
CA LEU A 341 4.90 -10.44 6.17
C LEU A 341 6.17 -11.31 6.15
N ASN A 342 7.05 -11.19 7.15
CA ASN A 342 8.34 -11.86 7.17
C ASN A 342 8.23 -13.36 6.82
N HIS A 343 7.44 -14.12 7.58
CA HIS A 343 7.30 -15.56 7.37
C HIS A 343 6.67 -15.92 6.02
N ALA A 344 5.71 -15.14 5.56
CA ALA A 344 5.10 -15.35 4.24
C ALA A 344 6.14 -15.17 3.12
N LEU A 345 6.91 -14.10 3.16
CA LEU A 345 7.93 -13.79 2.17
C LEU A 345 9.13 -14.76 2.23
N GLU A 346 9.54 -15.19 3.43
CA GLU A 346 10.53 -16.26 3.60
C GLU A 346 10.06 -17.57 2.95
N ALA A 347 8.80 -17.95 3.19
CA ALA A 347 8.20 -19.16 2.62
C ALA A 347 8.03 -19.08 1.10
N MET A 348 7.79 -17.89 0.55
CA MET A 348 7.72 -17.64 -0.88
C MET A 348 9.08 -17.68 -1.58
N GLY A 349 10.22 -17.68 -0.84
CA GLY A 349 11.54 -17.93 -1.42
C GLY A 349 12.59 -16.85 -1.20
N MET A 350 12.37 -15.84 -0.33
CA MET A 350 13.36 -14.80 -0.05
C MET A 350 13.85 -14.76 1.43
N PRO A 351 14.28 -15.91 2.00
CA PRO A 351 14.67 -15.98 3.42
C PRO A 351 15.95 -15.19 3.73
N ASP A 352 16.83 -14.97 2.77
CA ASP A 352 18.09 -14.28 3.02
C ASP A 352 17.87 -12.80 3.34
N ALA A 353 16.87 -12.17 2.75
CA ALA A 353 16.52 -10.77 3.02
C ALA A 353 16.22 -10.48 4.51
N PHE A 354 15.74 -11.49 5.26
CA PHE A 354 15.40 -11.41 6.68
C PHE A 354 16.49 -11.94 7.61
N ASN A 355 17.59 -12.47 7.07
CA ASN A 355 18.64 -13.11 7.85
C ASN A 355 19.86 -12.21 7.97
N PHE A 356 20.15 -11.70 9.18
CA PHE A 356 21.25 -10.77 9.44
C PHE A 356 22.66 -11.26 9.05
N ARG A 357 22.84 -12.57 8.78
CA ARG A 357 24.14 -13.15 8.35
C ARG A 357 24.23 -13.39 6.86
N ARG A 358 23.11 -13.33 6.14
CA ARG A 358 23.03 -13.69 4.73
C ARG A 358 22.50 -12.58 3.86
N ALA A 359 21.75 -11.64 4.47
CA ALA A 359 21.22 -10.50 3.75
C ALA A 359 22.36 -9.68 3.12
N ASP A 360 22.16 -9.34 1.86
CA ASP A 360 23.04 -8.46 1.12
C ASP A 360 22.22 -7.29 0.56
N PHE A 361 22.21 -6.20 1.30
CA PHE A 361 21.65 -4.91 0.88
C PHE A 361 22.76 -3.89 0.65
N SER A 362 23.92 -4.35 0.19
CA SER A 362 25.11 -3.50 0.00
C SER A 362 24.92 -2.41 -1.04
N ARG A 363 23.90 -2.48 -1.90
CA ARG A 363 23.53 -1.36 -2.77
C ARG A 363 22.81 -0.23 -2.04
N MET A 364 22.39 -0.44 -0.76
CA MET A 364 21.80 0.63 0.06
C MET A 364 22.88 1.53 0.68
N ASP A 365 23.93 0.95 1.31
CA ASP A 365 24.89 1.68 2.13
C ASP A 365 26.37 1.25 1.92
N GLY A 366 26.62 0.30 1.01
CA GLY A 366 27.95 -0.23 0.75
C GLY A 366 28.41 -1.34 1.72
N THR A 367 27.55 -1.74 2.68
CA THR A 367 27.83 -2.80 3.66
C THR A 367 26.85 -3.96 3.55
N THR A 368 27.11 -5.05 4.28
CA THR A 368 26.17 -6.19 4.41
C THR A 368 25.56 -6.27 5.80
N ASP A 369 25.48 -5.13 6.51
CA ASP A 369 24.99 -5.10 7.89
C ASP A 369 23.45 -4.86 7.94
N LEU A 370 22.86 -4.46 6.82
CA LEU A 370 21.41 -4.23 6.72
C LEU A 370 20.67 -5.53 6.40
N TYR A 371 19.54 -5.73 7.05
CA TYR A 371 18.58 -6.79 6.76
C TYR A 371 17.16 -6.31 7.10
N ILE A 372 16.14 -6.89 6.48
CA ILE A 372 14.76 -6.57 6.79
C ILE A 372 14.41 -7.16 8.16
N THR A 373 14.31 -6.31 9.17
CA THR A 373 13.90 -6.75 10.51
C THR A 373 12.40 -7.02 10.56
N SER A 374 11.60 -6.14 9.94
CA SER A 374 10.15 -6.28 9.90
C SER A 374 9.57 -5.68 8.63
N ALA A 375 8.68 -6.43 7.98
CA ALA A 375 7.82 -5.98 6.90
C ALA A 375 6.37 -6.04 7.39
N LEU A 376 5.74 -4.89 7.51
CA LEU A 376 4.43 -4.74 8.13
C LEU A 376 3.43 -4.16 7.13
N HIS A 377 2.28 -4.79 7.05
CA HIS A 377 1.17 -4.36 6.23
C HIS A 377 -0.11 -4.22 7.06
N LYS A 378 -0.84 -3.14 6.85
CA LYS A 378 -2.18 -2.97 7.40
C LYS A 378 -3.08 -2.32 6.37
N ALA A 379 -4.27 -2.88 6.20
CA ALA A 379 -5.29 -2.38 5.30
C ALA A 379 -6.64 -2.31 6.00
N TYR A 380 -7.46 -1.37 5.57
CA TYR A 380 -8.81 -1.12 6.06
C TYR A 380 -9.78 -1.18 4.89
N VAL A 381 -10.93 -1.83 5.10
CA VAL A 381 -12.01 -1.92 4.12
C VAL A 381 -13.36 -1.64 4.81
N ASP A 382 -14.20 -0.85 4.13
CA ASP A 382 -15.59 -0.59 4.52
C ASP A 382 -16.45 -0.62 3.25
N VAL A 383 -17.20 -1.70 3.07
CA VAL A 383 -18.08 -1.91 1.92
C VAL A 383 -19.52 -1.67 2.35
N ASN A 384 -20.14 -0.69 1.74
CA ASN A 384 -21.49 -0.24 2.04
C ASN A 384 -22.26 0.13 0.76
N GLU A 385 -23.45 0.69 0.92
CA GLU A 385 -24.37 1.02 -0.17
C GLU A 385 -23.81 2.04 -1.15
N GLU A 386 -22.99 2.97 -0.68
CA GLU A 386 -22.40 4.03 -1.49
C GLU A 386 -21.16 3.54 -2.27
N GLY A 387 -20.43 2.57 -1.72
CA GLY A 387 -19.17 2.08 -2.28
C GLY A 387 -18.28 1.39 -1.27
N THR A 388 -16.99 1.44 -1.54
CA THR A 388 -15.94 1.14 -0.57
C THR A 388 -15.52 2.47 0.05
N GLU A 389 -15.96 2.73 1.28
CA GLU A 389 -15.84 3.98 2.05
C GLU A 389 -16.19 5.26 1.25
N ALA A 390 -17.40 5.37 0.71
CA ALA A 390 -17.86 6.54 -0.02
C ALA A 390 -18.61 7.54 0.88
N ALA A 391 -18.55 8.82 0.52
CA ALA A 391 -19.34 9.89 1.09
C ALA A 391 -19.87 10.78 -0.03
N ALA A 392 -21.21 10.89 -0.11
CA ALA A 392 -22.04 11.73 -0.97
C ALA A 392 -22.51 11.12 -2.30
N ALA A 393 -23.85 10.94 -2.33
CA ALA A 393 -24.61 10.34 -3.40
C ALA A 393 -24.90 11.28 -4.58
N THR A 394 -24.79 10.75 -5.79
CA THR A 394 -25.57 11.23 -6.92
C THR A 394 -26.18 10.01 -7.60
N ALA A 395 -27.47 9.77 -7.42
CA ALA A 395 -28.15 8.66 -8.04
C ALA A 395 -28.22 8.87 -9.57
N VAL A 396 -27.52 8.02 -10.31
CA VAL A 396 -27.69 7.91 -11.77
C VAL A 396 -28.61 6.73 -12.03
N ILE A 397 -29.84 7.00 -12.42
CA ILE A 397 -30.79 5.98 -12.88
C ILE A 397 -30.37 5.61 -14.30
N ILE A 398 -29.69 4.47 -14.46
CA ILE A 398 -29.41 3.90 -15.78
C ILE A 398 -30.64 3.12 -16.22
N GLY A 399 -31.24 3.57 -17.33
CA GLY A 399 -32.40 2.93 -17.94
C GLY A 399 -32.10 1.50 -18.39
N LEU A 400 -33.06 0.61 -18.20
CA LEU A 400 -33.05 -0.76 -18.68
C LEU A 400 -32.88 -0.78 -20.20
N GLU A 401 -31.72 -1.20 -20.70
CA GLU A 401 -31.57 -1.64 -22.09
C GLU A 401 -32.18 -3.04 -22.21
N SER A 402 -33.30 -3.16 -22.92
CA SER A 402 -33.91 -4.43 -23.27
C SER A 402 -33.03 -5.14 -24.30
N GLY A 403 -32.35 -6.22 -23.88
CA GLY A 403 -31.53 -7.04 -24.78
C GLY A 403 -30.45 -7.89 -24.14
N VAL A 404 -30.40 -8.02 -22.83
CA VAL A 404 -29.40 -8.87 -22.15
C VAL A 404 -29.84 -10.31 -22.21
N GLY A 405 -29.04 -11.19 -22.86
CA GLY A 405 -29.40 -12.56 -23.18
C GLY A 405 -29.45 -13.51 -21.97
N GLN A 406 -28.81 -13.18 -20.83
CA GLN A 406 -28.76 -14.01 -19.63
C GLN A 406 -29.25 -13.23 -18.41
N SER A 407 -29.83 -13.96 -17.44
CA SER A 407 -30.31 -13.40 -16.18
C SER A 407 -29.85 -14.29 -15.04
N TYR A 408 -29.23 -13.68 -14.01
CA TYR A 408 -28.72 -14.37 -12.84
C TYR A 408 -29.28 -13.77 -11.56
N THR A 409 -29.45 -14.62 -10.54
CA THR A 409 -29.59 -14.19 -9.15
C THR A 409 -28.35 -14.63 -8.41
N ILE A 410 -27.58 -13.67 -7.89
CA ILE A 410 -26.35 -13.91 -7.14
C ILE A 410 -26.56 -13.39 -5.73
N THR A 411 -26.41 -14.27 -4.75
CA THR A 411 -26.52 -13.94 -3.33
C THR A 411 -25.23 -14.36 -2.65
N LEU A 412 -24.40 -13.39 -2.24
CA LEU A 412 -23.14 -13.61 -1.54
C LEU A 412 -23.44 -13.90 -0.06
N ASP A 413 -23.94 -15.11 0.24
CA ASP A 413 -24.47 -15.52 1.54
C ASP A 413 -23.62 -16.57 2.27
N HIS A 414 -22.41 -16.82 1.77
CA HIS A 414 -21.37 -17.64 2.39
C HIS A 414 -19.99 -17.14 1.96
N PRO A 415 -18.87 -17.66 2.52
CA PRO A 415 -17.54 -17.10 2.31
C PRO A 415 -17.16 -16.97 0.84
N PHE A 416 -16.64 -15.79 0.50
CA PHE A 416 -16.25 -15.42 -0.85
C PHE A 416 -14.96 -14.61 -0.88
N LEU A 417 -14.26 -14.64 -2.01
CA LEU A 417 -13.15 -13.76 -2.30
C LEU A 417 -13.65 -12.49 -2.98
N PHE A 418 -12.94 -11.39 -2.77
CA PHE A 418 -13.18 -10.16 -3.52
C PHE A 418 -11.85 -9.51 -3.90
N LEU A 419 -11.81 -8.98 -5.12
CA LEU A 419 -10.65 -8.36 -5.71
C LEU A 419 -11.01 -6.93 -6.08
N ILE A 420 -10.12 -5.97 -5.85
CA ILE A 420 -10.24 -4.63 -6.43
C ILE A 420 -9.13 -4.50 -7.48
N ARG A 421 -9.51 -4.24 -8.73
CA ARG A 421 -8.58 -4.25 -9.86
C ARG A 421 -8.72 -3.03 -10.77
N ASP A 422 -7.64 -2.68 -11.43
CA ASP A 422 -7.66 -1.80 -12.60
C ASP A 422 -8.10 -2.60 -13.83
N ASN A 423 -9.12 -2.11 -14.54
CA ASN A 423 -9.72 -2.81 -15.67
C ASN A 423 -8.86 -2.75 -16.95
N ALA A 424 -7.95 -1.78 -17.05
CA ALA A 424 -7.12 -1.59 -18.22
C ALA A 424 -5.86 -2.47 -18.20
N THR A 425 -5.17 -2.56 -17.07
CA THR A 425 -3.95 -3.35 -16.91
C THR A 425 -4.19 -4.72 -16.30
N GLY A 426 -5.35 -4.93 -15.66
CA GLY A 426 -5.64 -6.14 -14.88
C GLY A 426 -4.99 -6.17 -13.50
N THR A 427 -4.26 -5.11 -13.11
CA THR A 427 -3.52 -5.05 -11.85
C THR A 427 -4.44 -5.20 -10.63
N LEU A 428 -4.14 -6.16 -9.75
CA LEU A 428 -4.85 -6.37 -8.49
C LEU A 428 -4.38 -5.36 -7.44
N LEU A 429 -5.21 -4.36 -7.13
CA LEU A 429 -4.89 -3.39 -6.08
C LEU A 429 -5.11 -3.96 -4.69
N PHE A 430 -6.18 -4.74 -4.53
CA PHE A 430 -6.52 -5.41 -3.28
C PHE A 430 -7.04 -6.82 -3.54
N VAL A 431 -6.75 -7.69 -2.58
CA VAL A 431 -7.30 -9.04 -2.49
C VAL A 431 -7.87 -9.23 -1.11
N GLY A 432 -9.08 -9.76 -1.03
CA GLY A 432 -9.77 -10.01 0.22
C GLY A 432 -10.52 -11.34 0.23
N ARG A 433 -10.73 -11.85 1.43
CA ARG A 433 -11.67 -12.93 1.74
C ARG A 433 -12.65 -12.44 2.78
N MET A 434 -13.92 -12.60 2.50
CA MET A 434 -15.00 -12.40 3.44
C MET A 434 -15.42 -13.75 4.00
N ALA A 435 -15.05 -14.04 5.24
CA ALA A 435 -15.42 -15.26 5.96
C ALA A 435 -16.50 -14.99 7.01
N ASP A 436 -16.51 -13.79 7.60
CA ASP A 436 -17.48 -13.34 8.60
C ASP A 436 -17.72 -11.83 8.44
N PRO A 437 -18.91 -11.40 8.01
CA PRO A 437 -19.22 -10.01 7.74
C PRO A 437 -19.63 -9.17 8.96
N ARG A 438 -19.59 -9.73 10.17
CA ARG A 438 -19.96 -9.05 11.44
C ARG A 438 -18.90 -8.08 11.94
#